data_9a42b5be440a23fe3812d581fbdc9de4
#
_entry.id   9a42b5be440a23fe3812d581fbdc9de4
#
_cell.length_a   1.000
_cell.length_b   1.000
_cell.length_c   1.000
_cell.angle_alpha   90.00
_cell.angle_beta   90.00
_cell.angle_gamma   90.00
#
_symmetry.space_group_name_H-M   'P 1'
#
loop_
_entity.id
_entity.type
_entity.pdbx_description
1 polymer ?
#
loop_
_entity_poly.entity_id
_entity_poly.type
_entity_poly.pdbx_seq_one_letter_code
_entity_poly.pdbx_strand_id
1 'polypeptide(L)'
;MAVYKDNATGTWRVIYRFTNWKGERKQTQKRGFATKREAQAWEHEAMLKQGAKLDMTFGSFFEVYEADKKQRVKESTWESKSHVIRTKILPYFENRKIAEIKAKDVIAWQNELMAYRDEKGKPYSADYLRTIHAQLTAIFNHAVNFYNLPYNPARRAGTIGSEAVKEMDFWTKEEYLKFSEAMMDKPRSYYAFEMLYWCGMRSGDADVIIRLKLDKPSKHKGLS
;
A
#
# COMPACT_ATOMS: atom_id res chain seq x y z
N MET A 1 5.10 14.72 -36.22
CA MET A 1 4.62 15.89 -35.47
C MET A 1 4.25 16.92 -36.46
N ALA A 2 3.06 17.50 -36.35
CA ALA A 2 2.65 18.38 -37.40
C ALA A 2 1.66 19.42 -36.88
N VAL A 3 2.12 20.66 -36.96
CA VAL A 3 1.28 21.85 -36.81
C VAL A 3 0.77 22.23 -38.20
N TYR A 4 -0.54 22.27 -38.36
CA TYR A 4 -1.20 22.55 -39.63
C TYR A 4 -2.00 23.85 -39.54
N LYS A 5 -2.01 24.61 -40.63
CA LYS A 5 -2.91 25.75 -40.79
C LYS A 5 -4.24 25.24 -41.25
N ASP A 6 -5.32 25.62 -40.60
CA ASP A 6 -6.69 25.35 -41.03
C ASP A 6 -7.13 26.47 -41.99
N ASN A 7 -7.20 26.14 -43.27
CA ASN A 7 -7.46 27.15 -44.30
C ASN A 7 -8.91 27.67 -44.25
N ALA A 8 -9.84 26.94 -43.64
CA ALA A 8 -11.22 27.34 -43.50
C ALA A 8 -11.44 28.39 -42.41
N THR A 9 -10.66 28.31 -41.32
CA THR A 9 -10.80 29.20 -40.16
C THR A 9 -9.64 30.18 -39.98
N GLY A 10 -8.56 30.05 -40.79
CA GLY A 10 -7.36 30.86 -40.70
C GLY A 10 -6.50 30.58 -39.46
N THR A 11 -6.92 29.65 -38.57
CA THR A 11 -6.27 29.30 -37.32
C THR A 11 -5.32 28.09 -37.48
N TRP A 12 -4.49 27.87 -36.47
CA TRP A 12 -3.58 26.73 -36.46
C TRP A 12 -4.13 25.59 -35.62
N ARG A 13 -3.82 24.34 -36.01
CA ARG A 13 -4.17 23.12 -35.30
C ARG A 13 -2.94 22.26 -35.09
N VAL A 14 -2.91 21.54 -33.95
CA VAL A 14 -1.87 20.60 -33.59
C VAL A 14 -2.48 19.20 -33.58
N ILE A 15 -1.82 18.26 -34.24
CA ILE A 15 -2.12 16.85 -34.14
C ILE A 15 -0.97 16.19 -33.39
N TYR A 16 -1.25 15.74 -32.20
CA TYR A 16 -0.28 15.11 -31.32
C TYR A 16 -0.55 13.60 -31.23
N ARG A 17 0.47 12.80 -31.55
CA ARG A 17 0.42 11.35 -31.46
C ARG A 17 1.30 10.88 -30.32
N PHE A 18 0.80 10.01 -29.48
CA PHE A 18 1.52 9.44 -28.35
C PHE A 18 1.23 7.94 -28.21
N THR A 19 2.13 7.22 -27.59
CA THR A 19 1.94 5.82 -27.21
C THR A 19 1.45 5.80 -25.78
N ASN A 20 0.31 5.15 -25.51
CA ASN A 20 -0.16 4.97 -24.14
C ASN A 20 0.67 3.90 -23.43
N TRP A 21 0.43 3.73 -22.14
CA TRP A 21 1.12 2.74 -21.31
C TRP A 21 0.94 1.28 -21.76
N LYS A 22 -0.11 0.96 -22.54
CA LYS A 22 -0.33 -0.35 -23.17
C LYS A 22 0.46 -0.55 -24.47
N GLY A 23 1.25 0.44 -24.89
CA GLY A 23 1.94 0.40 -26.17
C GLY A 23 1.07 0.79 -27.38
N GLU A 24 -0.19 1.18 -27.16
CA GLU A 24 -1.10 1.58 -28.24
C GLU A 24 -0.83 3.01 -28.66
N ARG A 25 -0.80 3.25 -29.98
CA ARG A 25 -0.68 4.59 -30.54
C ARG A 25 -2.02 5.31 -30.47
N LYS A 26 -2.09 6.42 -29.73
CA LYS A 26 -3.24 7.32 -29.64
C LYS A 26 -2.93 8.66 -30.28
N GLN A 27 -3.98 9.34 -30.73
CA GLN A 27 -3.89 10.66 -31.34
C GLN A 27 -4.87 11.60 -30.66
N THR A 28 -4.40 12.82 -30.34
CA THR A 28 -5.25 13.91 -29.90
C THR A 28 -5.05 15.12 -30.79
N GLN A 29 -6.07 15.98 -30.89
CA GLN A 29 -6.05 17.18 -31.73
C GLN A 29 -6.55 18.37 -30.93
N LYS A 30 -5.83 19.50 -31.05
CA LYS A 30 -6.30 20.80 -30.55
C LYS A 30 -6.26 21.83 -31.67
N ARG A 31 -7.32 22.63 -31.78
CA ARG A 31 -7.53 23.64 -32.82
C ARG A 31 -7.68 25.03 -32.19
N GLY A 32 -7.63 26.08 -33.02
CA GLY A 32 -7.97 27.44 -32.60
C GLY A 32 -6.79 28.27 -32.10
N PHE A 33 -5.54 27.92 -32.42
CA PHE A 33 -4.40 28.76 -32.12
C PHE A 33 -4.28 29.93 -33.12
N ALA A 34 -4.05 31.13 -32.60
CA ALA A 34 -3.93 32.32 -33.44
C ALA A 34 -2.65 32.32 -34.28
N THR A 35 -1.55 31.78 -33.74
CA THR A 35 -0.25 31.75 -34.38
C THR A 35 0.39 30.36 -34.41
N LYS A 36 1.26 30.12 -35.38
CA LYS A 36 2.05 28.88 -35.45
C LYS A 36 2.92 28.68 -34.21
N ARG A 37 3.50 29.79 -33.67
CA ARG A 37 4.36 29.77 -32.49
C ARG A 37 3.60 29.31 -31.24
N GLU A 38 2.36 29.79 -31.07
CA GLU A 38 1.49 29.40 -29.99
C GLU A 38 1.13 27.89 -30.08
N ALA A 39 0.79 27.41 -31.29
CA ALA A 39 0.53 26.02 -31.55
C ALA A 39 1.74 25.12 -31.23
N GLN A 40 2.95 25.54 -31.62
CA GLN A 40 4.21 24.85 -31.33
C GLN A 40 4.55 24.86 -29.83
N ALA A 41 4.34 25.99 -29.14
CA ALA A 41 4.54 26.07 -27.69
C ALA A 41 3.60 25.12 -26.93
N TRP A 42 2.34 25.08 -27.33
CA TRP A 42 1.38 24.15 -26.77
C TRP A 42 1.76 22.68 -27.05
N GLU A 43 2.23 22.37 -28.26
CA GLU A 43 2.70 21.02 -28.62
C GLU A 43 3.84 20.59 -27.71
N HIS A 44 4.84 21.44 -27.51
CA HIS A 44 5.99 21.17 -26.63
C HIS A 44 5.55 20.99 -25.18
N GLU A 45 4.67 21.84 -24.68
CA GLU A 45 4.10 21.72 -23.32
C GLU A 45 3.26 20.44 -23.16
N ALA A 46 2.48 20.09 -24.18
CA ALA A 46 1.70 18.86 -24.20
C ALA A 46 2.60 17.61 -24.19
N MET A 47 3.73 17.64 -24.90
CA MET A 47 4.75 16.59 -24.88
C MET A 47 5.35 16.41 -23.49
N LEU A 48 5.76 17.51 -22.86
CA LEU A 48 6.32 17.49 -21.51
C LEU A 48 5.29 16.98 -20.48
N LYS A 49 4.03 17.37 -20.62
CA LYS A 49 2.93 16.94 -19.75
C LYS A 49 2.48 15.50 -19.99
N GLN A 50 2.55 15.01 -21.23
CA GLN A 50 2.10 13.65 -21.57
C GLN A 50 3.18 12.58 -21.41
N GLY A 51 4.44 12.92 -21.56
CA GLY A 51 5.55 12.04 -21.14
C GLY A 51 5.52 11.71 -19.64
N ALA A 52 4.71 12.48 -18.87
CA ALA A 52 4.55 12.34 -17.43
C ALA A 52 3.15 11.84 -16.99
N LYS A 53 2.19 11.68 -17.90
CA LYS A 53 0.84 11.26 -17.48
C LYS A 53 0.70 9.75 -17.48
N LEU A 54 0.55 9.21 -16.28
CA LEU A 54 -0.01 7.88 -16.03
C LEU A 54 -1.49 7.86 -16.49
N ASP A 55 -1.72 7.63 -17.80
CA ASP A 55 -3.07 7.52 -18.36
C ASP A 55 -3.60 6.08 -18.23
N MET A 56 -3.64 5.61 -16.97
CA MET A 56 -4.19 4.30 -16.63
C MET A 56 -5.09 4.40 -15.42
N THR A 57 -5.96 3.40 -15.23
CA THR A 57 -6.79 3.29 -14.03
C THR A 57 -5.92 2.90 -12.83
N PHE A 58 -6.43 3.19 -11.63
CA PHE A 58 -5.76 2.77 -10.39
C PHE A 58 -5.63 1.25 -10.31
N GLY A 59 -6.65 0.50 -10.77
CA GLY A 59 -6.59 -0.96 -10.84
C GLY A 59 -5.48 -1.48 -11.74
N SER A 60 -5.36 -0.93 -12.96
CA SER A 60 -4.26 -1.30 -13.86
C SER A 60 -2.89 -0.90 -13.30
N PHE A 61 -2.79 0.22 -12.58
CA PHE A 61 -1.55 0.59 -11.91
C PHE A 61 -1.23 -0.34 -10.73
N PHE A 62 -2.24 -0.81 -10.02
CA PHE A 62 -2.02 -1.79 -8.95
C PHE A 62 -1.41 -3.09 -9.47
N GLU A 63 -1.79 -3.58 -10.65
CA GLU A 63 -1.15 -4.74 -11.28
C GLU A 63 0.35 -4.51 -11.52
N VAL A 64 0.73 -3.31 -11.99
CA VAL A 64 2.15 -2.93 -12.16
C VAL A 64 2.86 -2.87 -10.81
N TYR A 65 2.23 -2.23 -9.81
CA TYR A 65 2.77 -2.16 -8.45
C TYR A 65 2.95 -3.56 -7.82
N GLU A 66 1.99 -4.47 -8.03
CA GLU A 66 2.06 -5.86 -7.58
C GLU A 66 3.26 -6.57 -8.19
N ALA A 67 3.43 -6.48 -9.51
CA ALA A 67 4.56 -7.09 -10.22
C ALA A 67 5.92 -6.61 -9.69
N ASP A 68 6.05 -5.29 -9.42
CA ASP A 68 7.28 -4.67 -8.93
C ASP A 68 7.58 -5.04 -7.46
N LYS A 69 6.54 -5.23 -6.62
CA LYS A 69 6.69 -5.38 -5.17
C LYS A 69 6.66 -6.81 -4.69
N LYS A 70 5.89 -7.69 -5.31
CA LYS A 70 5.70 -9.08 -4.87
C LYS A 70 7.03 -9.82 -4.73
N GLN A 71 7.96 -9.60 -5.63
CA GLN A 71 9.28 -10.25 -5.63
C GLN A 71 10.24 -9.71 -4.55
N ARG A 72 9.93 -8.55 -3.93
CA ARG A 72 10.83 -7.85 -2.99
C ARG A 72 10.41 -7.98 -1.52
N VAL A 73 9.32 -8.68 -1.24
CA VAL A 73 8.78 -8.85 0.11
C VAL A 73 8.45 -10.32 0.36
N LYS A 74 8.46 -10.74 1.63
CA LYS A 74 8.04 -12.09 2.01
C LYS A 74 6.60 -12.33 1.53
N GLU A 75 6.30 -13.54 1.07
CA GLU A 75 4.99 -13.94 0.57
C GLU A 75 3.86 -13.62 1.57
N SER A 76 4.00 -14.03 2.83
CA SER A 76 3.02 -13.75 3.88
C SER A 76 2.77 -12.25 4.12
N THR A 77 3.83 -11.43 3.95
CA THR A 77 3.71 -9.97 4.04
C THR A 77 2.94 -9.42 2.85
N TRP A 78 3.20 -9.98 1.65
CA TRP A 78 2.48 -9.56 0.45
C TRP A 78 1.02 -9.95 0.51
N GLU A 79 0.68 -11.16 0.92
CA GLU A 79 -0.70 -11.64 1.09
C GLU A 79 -1.52 -10.70 1.99
N SER A 80 -0.97 -10.36 3.17
CA SER A 80 -1.62 -9.43 4.09
C SER A 80 -1.85 -8.05 3.48
N LYS A 81 -0.85 -7.50 2.76
CA LYS A 81 -0.97 -6.21 2.09
C LYS A 81 -1.97 -6.25 0.94
N SER A 82 -1.87 -7.26 0.08
CA SER A 82 -2.74 -7.38 -1.09
C SER A 82 -4.19 -7.60 -0.68
N HIS A 83 -4.44 -8.34 0.39
CA HIS A 83 -5.78 -8.50 0.95
C HIS A 83 -6.40 -7.16 1.35
N VAL A 84 -5.67 -6.34 2.09
CA VAL A 84 -6.14 -4.98 2.47
C VAL A 84 -6.40 -4.12 1.24
N ILE A 85 -5.50 -4.14 0.26
CA ILE A 85 -5.65 -3.34 -0.96
C ILE A 85 -6.87 -3.78 -1.76
N ARG A 86 -7.04 -5.09 -1.99
CA ARG A 86 -8.14 -5.66 -2.77
C ARG A 86 -9.50 -5.47 -2.09
N THR A 87 -9.56 -5.50 -0.77
CA THR A 87 -10.83 -5.41 -0.04
C THR A 87 -11.24 -4.00 0.36
N LYS A 88 -10.29 -3.07 0.51
CA LYS A 88 -10.56 -1.73 1.07
C LYS A 88 -10.20 -0.57 0.15
N ILE A 89 -9.29 -0.77 -0.80
CA ILE A 89 -8.80 0.31 -1.67
C ILE A 89 -9.33 0.16 -3.09
N LEU A 90 -9.17 -1.01 -3.70
CA LEU A 90 -9.60 -1.25 -5.08
C LEU A 90 -11.10 -0.99 -5.29
N PRO A 91 -12.04 -1.44 -4.42
CA PRO A 91 -13.46 -1.20 -4.66
C PRO A 91 -13.83 0.27 -4.83
N TYR A 92 -13.05 1.18 -4.27
CA TYR A 92 -13.29 2.62 -4.36
C TYR A 92 -12.55 3.30 -5.53
N PHE A 93 -11.30 2.88 -5.79
CA PHE A 93 -10.41 3.58 -6.73
C PHE A 93 -10.17 2.87 -8.05
N GLU A 94 -10.49 1.58 -8.19
CA GLU A 94 -10.10 0.70 -9.31
C GLU A 94 -10.34 1.34 -10.69
N ASN A 95 -11.53 1.87 -10.91
CA ASN A 95 -11.95 2.41 -12.20
C ASN A 95 -11.56 3.88 -12.43
N ARG A 96 -10.97 4.54 -11.42
CA ARG A 96 -10.56 5.95 -11.52
C ARG A 96 -9.18 6.05 -12.15
N LYS A 97 -8.95 7.03 -13.00
CA LYS A 97 -7.59 7.32 -13.50
C LYS A 97 -6.70 7.77 -12.35
N ILE A 98 -5.54 7.11 -12.18
CA ILE A 98 -4.64 7.39 -11.06
C ILE A 98 -4.16 8.84 -11.04
N ALA A 99 -3.94 9.45 -12.21
CA ALA A 99 -3.53 10.85 -12.34
C ALA A 99 -4.62 11.87 -11.99
N GLU A 100 -5.88 11.46 -11.97
CA GLU A 100 -7.04 12.32 -11.68
C GLU A 100 -7.47 12.25 -10.22
N ILE A 101 -6.98 11.27 -9.44
CA ILE A 101 -7.28 11.15 -8.02
C ILE A 101 -6.62 12.30 -7.26
N LYS A 102 -7.44 13.08 -6.55
CA LYS A 102 -7.02 14.24 -5.75
C LYS A 102 -7.15 13.95 -4.26
N ALA A 103 -6.52 14.78 -3.44
CA ALA A 103 -6.61 14.66 -1.98
C ALA A 103 -8.07 14.66 -1.47
N LYS A 104 -8.96 15.43 -2.08
CA LYS A 104 -10.40 15.43 -1.75
C LYS A 104 -11.07 14.06 -1.92
N ASP A 105 -10.67 13.31 -2.95
CA ASP A 105 -11.22 11.98 -3.21
C ASP A 105 -10.73 10.98 -2.16
N VAL A 106 -9.48 11.14 -1.72
CA VAL A 106 -8.92 10.35 -0.61
C VAL A 106 -9.61 10.67 0.71
N ILE A 107 -9.88 11.96 1.00
CA ILE A 107 -10.61 12.37 2.20
C ILE A 107 -12.03 11.79 2.19
N ALA A 108 -12.74 11.81 1.06
CA ALA A 108 -14.06 11.21 0.95
C ALA A 108 -14.03 9.71 1.27
N TRP A 109 -13.08 8.97 0.70
CA TRP A 109 -12.86 7.56 1.00
C TRP A 109 -12.48 7.31 2.48
N GLN A 110 -11.65 8.16 3.08
CA GLN A 110 -11.31 8.08 4.51
C GLN A 110 -12.56 8.23 5.38
N ASN A 111 -13.45 9.18 5.04
CA ASN A 111 -14.70 9.39 5.75
C ASN A 111 -15.63 8.18 5.67
N GLU A 112 -15.71 7.51 4.50
CA GLU A 112 -16.46 6.27 4.36
C GLU A 112 -15.90 5.15 5.24
N LEU A 113 -14.56 5.00 5.28
CA LEU A 113 -13.92 4.02 6.16
C LEU A 113 -14.17 4.29 7.65
N MET A 114 -14.16 5.56 8.06
CA MET A 114 -14.44 5.95 9.46
C MET A 114 -15.92 5.78 9.82
N ALA A 115 -16.80 5.96 8.85
CA ALA A 115 -18.24 5.75 9.04
C ALA A 115 -18.64 4.26 9.05
N TYR A 116 -17.79 3.37 8.56
CA TYR A 116 -18.09 1.94 8.53
C TYR A 116 -18.37 1.37 9.92
N ARG A 117 -19.37 0.47 9.97
CA ARG A 117 -19.69 -0.33 11.14
C ARG A 117 -19.91 -1.77 10.70
N ASP A 118 -19.40 -2.71 11.47
CA ASP A 118 -19.63 -4.14 11.26
C ASP A 118 -21.06 -4.55 11.67
N GLU A 119 -21.40 -5.82 11.51
CA GLU A 119 -22.71 -6.36 11.91
C GLU A 119 -23.02 -6.18 13.40
N LYS A 120 -21.99 -5.97 14.22
CA LYS A 120 -22.08 -5.71 15.66
C LYS A 120 -22.03 -4.21 16.00
N GLY A 121 -22.07 -3.33 15.00
CA GLY A 121 -22.00 -1.88 15.17
C GLY A 121 -20.61 -1.34 15.53
N LYS A 122 -19.53 -2.13 15.41
CA LYS A 122 -18.17 -1.73 15.76
C LYS A 122 -17.48 -1.03 14.57
N PRO A 123 -16.81 0.12 14.81
CA PRO A 123 -15.97 0.76 13.80
C PRO A 123 -14.66 -0.01 13.58
N TYR A 124 -13.96 0.31 12.50
CA TYR A 124 -12.57 -0.10 12.37
C TYR A 124 -11.70 0.51 13.47
N SER A 125 -10.71 -0.25 13.95
CA SER A 125 -9.74 0.29 14.91
C SER A 125 -8.86 1.37 14.25
N ALA A 126 -8.37 2.31 15.05
CA ALA A 126 -7.47 3.37 14.58
C ALA A 126 -6.22 2.80 13.90
N ASP A 127 -5.64 1.73 14.44
CA ASP A 127 -4.47 1.07 13.87
C ASP A 127 -4.77 0.41 12.51
N TYR A 128 -5.95 -0.19 12.37
CA TYR A 128 -6.38 -0.76 11.10
C TYR A 128 -6.60 0.31 10.04
N LEU A 129 -7.25 1.42 10.39
CA LEU A 129 -7.43 2.57 9.50
C LEU A 129 -6.07 3.13 9.04
N ARG A 130 -5.10 3.29 9.96
CA ARG A 130 -3.73 3.70 9.62
C ARG A 130 -3.05 2.70 8.66
N THR A 131 -3.23 1.41 8.90
CA THR A 131 -2.69 0.36 8.03
C THR A 131 -3.27 0.44 6.62
N ILE A 132 -4.58 0.62 6.48
CA ILE A 132 -5.23 0.77 5.17
C ILE A 132 -4.69 2.02 4.45
N HIS A 133 -4.64 3.15 5.14
CA HIS A 133 -4.12 4.41 4.58
C HIS A 133 -2.65 4.31 4.18
N ALA A 134 -1.82 3.61 4.96
CA ALA A 134 -0.42 3.38 4.64
C ALA A 134 -0.23 2.59 3.34
N GLN A 135 -1.10 1.60 3.04
CA GLN A 135 -1.04 0.87 1.77
C GLN A 135 -1.36 1.79 0.58
N LEU A 136 -2.41 2.62 0.68
CA LEU A 136 -2.73 3.59 -0.36
C LEU A 136 -1.57 4.58 -0.58
N THR A 137 -1.00 5.09 0.51
CA THR A 137 0.16 5.98 0.47
C THR A 137 1.37 5.33 -0.20
N ALA A 138 1.62 4.04 0.05
CA ALA A 138 2.71 3.29 -0.55
C ALA A 138 2.54 3.13 -2.08
N ILE A 139 1.32 2.85 -2.55
CA ILE A 139 1.02 2.75 -4.00
C ILE A 139 1.26 4.11 -4.68
N PHE A 140 0.75 5.21 -4.12
CA PHE A 140 0.97 6.54 -4.70
C PHE A 140 2.43 6.99 -4.61
N ASN A 141 3.17 6.64 -3.54
CA ASN A 141 4.61 6.91 -3.47
C ASN A 141 5.37 6.17 -4.59
N HIS A 142 4.98 4.93 -4.89
CA HIS A 142 5.56 4.17 -6.00
C HIS A 142 5.29 4.87 -7.34
N ALA A 143 4.06 5.35 -7.55
CA ALA A 143 3.69 6.12 -8.74
C ALA A 143 4.49 7.43 -8.87
N VAL A 144 4.72 8.15 -7.78
CA VAL A 144 5.52 9.38 -7.77
C VAL A 144 6.98 9.09 -8.08
N ASN A 145 7.57 8.08 -7.42
CA ASN A 145 9.00 7.81 -7.50
C ASN A 145 9.44 7.19 -8.83
N PHE A 146 8.59 6.38 -9.45
CA PHE A 146 8.99 5.57 -10.61
C PHE A 146 8.17 5.84 -11.88
N TYR A 147 6.99 6.48 -11.76
CA TYR A 147 6.07 6.66 -12.87
C TYR A 147 5.64 8.13 -13.08
N ASN A 148 6.42 9.07 -12.56
CA ASN A 148 6.26 10.51 -12.77
C ASN A 148 4.87 11.07 -12.38
N LEU A 149 4.21 10.47 -11.38
CA LEU A 149 3.04 11.12 -10.80
C LEU A 149 3.48 12.41 -10.09
N PRO A 150 2.84 13.58 -10.30
CA PRO A 150 3.35 14.86 -9.80
C PRO A 150 3.41 14.95 -8.27
N TYR A 151 2.52 14.29 -7.58
CA TYR A 151 2.45 14.28 -6.11
C TYR A 151 1.61 13.10 -5.60
N ASN A 152 1.78 12.78 -4.32
CA ASN A 152 0.99 11.76 -3.64
C ASN A 152 -0.28 12.38 -3.02
N PRO A 153 -1.50 12.08 -3.54
CA PRO A 153 -2.74 12.62 -3.00
C PRO A 153 -3.07 12.07 -1.61
N ALA A 154 -2.68 10.85 -1.27
CA ALA A 154 -2.91 10.25 0.03
C ALA A 154 -2.07 10.96 1.12
N ARG A 155 -0.84 11.35 0.80
CA ARG A 155 -0.01 12.17 1.71
C ARG A 155 -0.61 13.54 1.97
N ARG A 156 -1.18 14.18 0.93
CA ARG A 156 -1.85 15.49 1.07
C ARG A 156 -3.16 15.41 1.86
N ALA A 157 -3.87 14.29 1.79
CA ALA A 157 -5.10 14.07 2.55
C ALA A 157 -4.84 13.95 4.07
N GLY A 158 -3.61 13.57 4.45
CA GLY A 158 -3.27 13.29 5.85
C GLY A 158 -3.66 11.89 6.29
N THR A 159 -3.15 11.46 7.44
CA THR A 159 -3.40 10.16 8.06
C THR A 159 -4.79 10.12 8.70
N ILE A 160 -5.37 8.92 8.82
CA ILE A 160 -6.60 8.66 9.57
C ILE A 160 -6.31 7.79 10.78
N GLY A 161 -7.14 7.90 11.81
CA GLY A 161 -6.98 7.21 13.09
C GLY A 161 -6.26 8.08 14.11
N SER A 162 -6.84 8.25 15.30
CA SER A 162 -6.21 8.99 16.39
C SER A 162 -5.02 8.19 16.95
N GLU A 163 -3.97 8.88 17.34
CA GLU A 163 -2.88 8.29 18.12
C GLU A 163 -3.31 8.23 19.60
N ALA A 164 -4.11 7.23 19.93
CA ALA A 164 -4.24 6.86 21.33
C ALA A 164 -3.00 6.03 21.69
N VAL A 165 -2.09 6.62 22.43
CA VAL A 165 -1.00 5.88 23.06
C VAL A 165 -1.66 4.96 24.09
N LYS A 166 -1.80 3.68 23.76
CA LYS A 166 -2.12 2.66 24.76
C LYS A 166 -0.84 2.39 25.53
N GLU A 167 -0.89 2.60 26.83
CA GLU A 167 0.12 2.01 27.69
C GLU A 167 0.17 0.50 27.42
N MET A 168 1.36 -0.01 27.20
CA MET A 168 1.55 -1.45 27.04
C MET A 168 1.46 -2.10 28.42
N ASP A 169 0.51 -3.01 28.59
CA ASP A 169 0.45 -3.86 29.76
C ASP A 169 1.71 -4.75 29.77
N PHE A 170 2.40 -4.74 30.88
CA PHE A 170 3.54 -5.62 31.14
C PHE A 170 3.37 -6.27 32.50
N TRP A 171 3.86 -7.46 32.63
CA TRP A 171 3.84 -8.16 33.90
C TRP A 171 5.04 -7.74 34.73
N THR A 172 4.79 -7.40 35.99
CA THR A 172 5.85 -7.26 36.98
C THR A 172 6.50 -8.62 37.25
N LYS A 173 7.68 -8.60 37.81
CA LYS A 173 8.39 -9.86 38.17
C LYS A 173 7.57 -10.72 39.14
N GLU A 174 6.91 -10.09 40.10
CA GLU A 174 6.09 -10.77 41.11
C GLU A 174 4.83 -11.41 40.46
N GLU A 175 4.21 -10.74 39.53
CA GLU A 175 3.06 -11.28 38.79
C GLU A 175 3.47 -12.45 37.89
N TYR A 176 4.62 -12.32 37.21
CA TYR A 176 5.16 -13.40 36.40
C TYR A 176 5.49 -14.64 37.24
N LEU A 177 6.14 -14.51 38.39
CA LEU A 177 6.47 -15.63 39.23
C LEU A 177 5.24 -16.40 39.72
N LYS A 178 4.16 -15.69 40.11
CA LYS A 178 2.86 -16.32 40.45
C LYS A 178 2.26 -17.08 39.27
N PHE A 179 2.33 -16.51 38.07
CA PHE A 179 1.87 -17.17 36.86
C PHE A 179 2.72 -18.41 36.53
N SER A 180 4.04 -18.29 36.61
CA SER A 180 5.00 -19.38 36.36
C SER A 180 4.74 -20.57 37.29
N GLU A 181 4.54 -20.32 38.59
CA GLU A 181 4.18 -21.34 39.57
C GLU A 181 2.88 -22.05 39.23
N ALA A 182 1.83 -21.30 38.84
CA ALA A 182 0.54 -21.86 38.43
C ALA A 182 0.60 -22.67 37.13
N MET A 183 1.66 -22.55 36.34
CA MET A 183 1.86 -23.24 35.06
C MET A 183 2.76 -24.47 35.14
N MET A 184 3.30 -24.81 36.32
CA MET A 184 4.24 -25.93 36.50
C MET A 184 3.63 -27.31 36.13
N ASP A 185 2.32 -27.47 36.21
CA ASP A 185 1.58 -28.67 35.80
C ASP A 185 1.58 -28.88 34.27
N LYS A 186 1.96 -27.87 33.48
CA LYS A 186 2.01 -27.88 32.02
C LYS A 186 3.44 -27.64 31.48
N PRO A 187 4.30 -28.67 31.52
CA PRO A 187 5.73 -28.49 31.29
C PRO A 187 6.09 -27.77 29.98
N ARG A 188 5.39 -28.08 28.88
CA ARG A 188 5.65 -27.41 27.59
C ARG A 188 5.38 -25.91 27.65
N SER A 189 4.23 -25.54 28.22
CA SER A 189 3.85 -24.13 28.37
C SER A 189 4.76 -23.43 29.38
N TYR A 190 5.08 -24.06 30.48
CA TYR A 190 5.99 -23.55 31.50
C TYR A 190 7.34 -23.16 30.89
N TYR A 191 8.03 -24.08 30.22
CA TYR A 191 9.32 -23.78 29.60
C TYR A 191 9.21 -22.75 28.47
N ALA A 192 8.11 -22.72 27.73
CA ALA A 192 7.87 -21.69 26.72
C ALA A 192 7.83 -20.29 27.34
N PHE A 193 7.05 -20.13 28.40
CA PHE A 193 6.93 -18.85 29.10
C PHE A 193 8.21 -18.44 29.81
N GLU A 194 8.96 -19.37 30.42
CA GLU A 194 10.27 -19.12 30.99
C GLU A 194 11.25 -18.55 29.96
N MET A 195 11.27 -19.15 28.74
CA MET A 195 12.14 -18.65 27.66
C MET A 195 11.68 -17.29 27.14
N LEU A 196 10.36 -17.06 27.01
CA LEU A 196 9.82 -15.77 26.57
C LEU A 196 10.16 -14.66 27.58
N TYR A 197 9.95 -14.91 28.86
CA TYR A 197 10.11 -13.91 29.89
C TYR A 197 11.60 -13.58 30.17
N TRP A 198 12.41 -14.62 30.47
CA TRP A 198 13.82 -14.41 30.89
C TRP A 198 14.75 -14.12 29.70
N CYS A 199 14.48 -14.69 28.52
CA CYS A 199 15.35 -14.50 27.36
C CYS A 199 14.84 -13.41 26.40
N GLY A 200 13.67 -12.84 26.63
CA GLY A 200 13.07 -11.84 25.72
C GLY A 200 12.84 -12.37 24.31
N MET A 201 12.63 -13.67 24.15
CA MET A 201 12.46 -14.33 22.86
C MET A 201 11.07 -14.02 22.29
N ARG A 202 10.95 -13.99 20.97
CA ARG A 202 9.63 -13.91 20.30
C ARG A 202 8.93 -15.27 20.39
N SER A 203 7.60 -15.24 20.48
CA SER A 203 6.77 -16.48 20.58
C SER A 203 7.08 -17.52 19.50
N GLY A 204 7.30 -17.06 18.25
CA GLY A 204 7.67 -17.93 17.13
C GLY A 204 9.02 -18.60 17.28
N ASP A 205 10.02 -17.93 17.87
CA ASP A 205 11.35 -18.49 18.11
C ASP A 205 11.32 -19.52 19.26
N ALA A 206 10.54 -19.24 20.31
CA ALA A 206 10.36 -20.16 21.43
C ALA A 206 9.67 -21.47 21.00
N ASP A 207 8.63 -21.41 20.15
CA ASP A 207 7.93 -22.59 19.61
C ASP A 207 8.88 -23.50 18.82
N VAL A 208 9.73 -22.93 17.97
CA VAL A 208 10.74 -23.69 17.19
C VAL A 208 11.71 -24.41 18.10
N ILE A 209 12.24 -23.76 19.14
CA ILE A 209 13.22 -24.36 20.05
C ILE A 209 12.57 -25.49 20.87
N ILE A 210 11.34 -25.30 21.33
CA ILE A 210 10.61 -26.29 22.11
C ILE A 210 10.33 -27.53 21.26
N ARG A 211 9.88 -27.40 20.01
CA ARG A 211 9.69 -28.51 19.08
C ARG A 211 10.98 -29.25 18.81
N LEU A 212 12.07 -28.55 18.52
CA LEU A 212 13.36 -29.17 18.21
C LEU A 212 13.95 -29.96 19.38
N LYS A 213 13.69 -29.57 20.63
CA LYS A 213 14.21 -30.29 21.82
C LYS A 213 13.31 -31.42 22.27
N LEU A 214 11.99 -31.33 22.08
CA LEU A 214 11.04 -32.34 22.54
C LEU A 214 10.86 -33.49 21.54
N ASP A 215 11.14 -33.26 20.25
CA ASP A 215 11.02 -34.29 19.20
C ASP A 215 12.30 -35.12 19.03
N LYS A 216 13.40 -34.82 19.74
CA LYS A 216 14.57 -35.73 19.78
C LYS A 216 14.40 -36.72 20.91
N PRO A 217 14.17 -38.03 20.64
CA PRO A 217 14.23 -39.05 21.67
C PRO A 217 15.63 -39.03 22.28
N SER A 218 15.70 -38.93 23.62
CA SER A 218 16.96 -38.99 24.35
C SER A 218 17.61 -40.35 24.10
N LYS A 219 18.58 -40.41 23.20
CA LYS A 219 19.50 -41.54 23.07
C LYS A 219 20.49 -41.47 24.23
N HIS A 220 20.03 -41.75 25.42
CA HIS A 220 20.94 -42.20 26.45
C HIS A 220 21.28 -43.66 26.15
N LYS A 221 22.32 -43.88 25.37
CA LYS A 221 23.03 -45.17 25.39
C LYS A 221 23.72 -45.24 26.74
N GLY A 222 23.34 -46.24 27.54
CA GLY A 222 24.02 -46.59 28.75
C GLY A 222 25.51 -46.85 28.44
N LEU A 223 26.37 -46.27 29.24
CA LEU A 223 27.75 -46.70 29.42
C LEU A 223 27.70 -47.84 30.43
N SER A 224 27.89 -49.06 29.96
CA SER A 224 28.34 -50.21 30.72
C SER A 224 29.87 -50.21 30.73
#